data_14a45850b0a5f97934f9168ece1c8aae
#
_entry.id   14a45850b0a5f97934f9168ece1c8aae
#
_cell.length_a   1.000
_cell.length_b   1.000
_cell.length_c   1.000
_cell.angle_alpha   90.00
_cell.angle_beta   90.00
_cell.angle_gamma   90.00
#
_symmetry.space_group_name_H-M   'P 1'
#
loop_
_entity.id
_entity.type
_entity.pdbx_description
1 polymer ?
#
loop_
_entity_poly.entity_id
_entity_poly.type
_entity_poly.pdbx_seq_one_letter_code
_entity_poly.pdbx_strand_id
1 'polypeptide(L)'
;ERLAEAHGQYSGLRCAVVRADHIYNEFSSGTPDATAYRRFLKMLYDRGLSDGSAPRYLLLFGDCAWDNRMKSSAWQNYSPNDYLLCYQSENSYSDTHSYCWEDYFGLMDDGEGLHPTEDVSDLGIGRFPVTTESQARIMVDKTIAHLRRDNAGEWRNRIIVMGDDGDNNIHMKDANRVADRIMDMSPDLELHKIMWDNYIRTNQGLYYSYPEIRSMIEEHINEGAMLFNYTGHGATYLMSHERVITLDDIKSWKSDNLPLWFVAACDITPFDSQEDNLGEAAVLNKNGVAVAFIGTARTVYSTQNYYLNNFFSEYLFGRDKDGRRFSVGDALRKAKGSMVNSNTDGSQPQNKLQYALLGDPALIFGNPEAKVVLDSINGAP
;
A
#
# COMPACT_ATOMS: atom_id res chain seq x y z
N GLU A 1 1.91 -11.70 18.33
CA GLU A 1 0.78 -12.09 19.19
C GLU A 1 -0.17 -10.90 19.42
N ARG A 2 0.28 -9.77 20.02
CA ARG A 2 -0.57 -8.58 20.30
C ARG A 2 -1.45 -8.14 19.12
N LEU A 3 -0.91 -8.11 17.90
CA LEU A 3 -1.67 -7.75 16.69
C LEU A 3 -2.72 -8.81 16.35
N ALA A 4 -2.37 -10.09 16.47
CA ALA A 4 -3.31 -11.20 16.26
C ALA A 4 -4.49 -11.16 17.24
N GLU A 5 -4.22 -10.86 18.52
CA GLU A 5 -5.25 -10.65 19.54
C GLU A 5 -6.15 -9.46 19.21
N ALA A 6 -5.54 -8.34 18.77
CA ALA A 6 -6.30 -7.15 18.37
C ALA A 6 -7.22 -7.41 17.18
N HIS A 7 -6.77 -8.15 16.16
CA HIS A 7 -7.63 -8.57 15.07
C HIS A 7 -8.77 -9.48 15.53
N GLY A 8 -8.50 -10.42 16.44
CA GLY A 8 -9.56 -11.24 17.05
C GLY A 8 -10.62 -10.38 17.72
N GLN A 9 -10.21 -9.35 18.45
CA GLN A 9 -11.11 -8.48 19.20
C GLN A 9 -11.85 -7.46 18.32
N TYR A 10 -11.17 -6.80 17.37
CA TYR A 10 -11.72 -5.64 16.67
C TYR A 10 -12.17 -5.95 15.24
N SER A 11 -11.62 -6.99 14.60
CA SER A 11 -11.94 -7.38 13.21
C SER A 11 -12.65 -8.73 13.13
N GLY A 12 -12.76 -9.49 14.22
CA GLY A 12 -13.33 -10.84 14.23
C GLY A 12 -12.51 -11.86 13.42
N LEU A 13 -11.24 -11.56 13.14
CA LEU A 13 -10.35 -12.43 12.39
C LEU A 13 -9.66 -13.44 13.29
N ARG A 14 -9.62 -14.69 12.87
CA ARG A 14 -8.75 -15.70 13.47
C ARG A 14 -7.37 -15.62 12.84
N CYS A 15 -6.36 -15.25 13.62
CA CYS A 15 -4.99 -15.08 13.16
C CYS A 15 -4.10 -16.21 13.66
N ALA A 16 -3.15 -16.66 12.83
CA ALA A 16 -2.06 -17.55 13.20
C ALA A 16 -0.73 -16.81 13.02
N VAL A 17 0.13 -16.94 14.02
CA VAL A 17 1.51 -16.42 13.96
C VAL A 17 2.45 -17.59 13.74
N VAL A 18 3.16 -17.62 12.62
CA VAL A 18 4.01 -18.71 12.21
C VAL A 18 5.42 -18.19 11.94
N ARG A 19 6.43 -18.87 12.46
CA ARG A 19 7.84 -18.52 12.21
C ARG A 19 8.28 -19.03 10.84
N ALA A 20 9.07 -18.22 10.13
CA ALA A 20 9.58 -18.56 8.80
C ALA A 20 10.45 -19.82 8.81
N ASP A 21 11.29 -20.02 9.84
CA ASP A 21 12.14 -21.20 9.96
C ASP A 21 11.34 -22.50 10.09
N HIS A 22 10.19 -22.49 10.76
CA HIS A 22 9.28 -23.64 10.78
C HIS A 22 8.71 -23.95 9.40
N ILE A 23 8.38 -22.92 8.62
CA ILE A 23 7.89 -23.07 7.24
C ILE A 23 9.00 -23.67 6.36
N TYR A 24 10.25 -23.20 6.49
CA TYR A 24 11.36 -23.77 5.73
C TYR A 24 11.60 -25.25 6.05
N ASN A 25 11.52 -25.62 7.33
CA ASN A 25 11.70 -27.03 7.74
C ASN A 25 10.67 -27.94 7.06
N GLU A 26 9.42 -27.55 6.99
CA GLU A 26 8.33 -28.40 6.48
C GLU A 26 8.18 -28.34 4.95
N PHE A 27 8.43 -27.18 4.32
CA PHE A 27 8.09 -26.95 2.92
C PHE A 27 9.29 -26.81 1.97
N SER A 28 10.53 -26.71 2.51
CA SER A 28 11.76 -26.59 1.71
C SER A 28 12.96 -27.30 2.32
N SER A 29 12.72 -28.34 3.14
CA SER A 29 13.77 -29.18 3.75
C SER A 29 14.80 -28.37 4.56
N GLY A 30 14.36 -27.32 5.23
CA GLY A 30 15.17 -26.42 6.06
C GLY A 30 15.96 -25.36 5.28
N THR A 31 15.84 -25.32 3.96
CA THR A 31 16.49 -24.30 3.13
C THR A 31 15.58 -23.06 3.02
N PRO A 32 16.07 -21.83 3.28
CA PRO A 32 15.32 -20.61 3.01
C PRO A 32 14.93 -20.53 1.53
N ASP A 33 13.62 -20.59 1.27
CA ASP A 33 13.01 -20.57 -0.06
C ASP A 33 11.69 -19.79 0.00
N ALA A 34 11.57 -18.75 -0.80
CA ALA A 34 10.36 -17.91 -0.85
C ALA A 34 9.12 -18.74 -1.25
N THR A 35 9.31 -19.77 -2.09
CA THR A 35 8.22 -20.68 -2.50
C THR A 35 7.66 -21.50 -1.32
N ALA A 36 8.43 -21.70 -0.25
CA ALA A 36 7.95 -22.38 0.94
C ALA A 36 6.76 -21.63 1.59
N TYR A 37 6.78 -20.29 1.60
CA TYR A 37 5.66 -19.49 2.11
C TYR A 37 4.38 -19.75 1.30
N ARG A 38 4.48 -19.73 -0.02
CA ARG A 38 3.35 -20.02 -0.91
C ARG A 38 2.82 -21.45 -0.70
N ARG A 39 3.70 -22.45 -0.62
CA ARG A 39 3.31 -23.86 -0.38
C ARG A 39 2.58 -24.03 0.94
N PHE A 40 3.06 -23.38 1.99
CA PHE A 40 2.40 -23.37 3.29
C PHE A 40 0.98 -22.78 3.20
N LEU A 41 0.86 -21.61 2.56
CA LEU A 41 -0.43 -20.93 2.39
C LEU A 41 -1.39 -21.73 1.50
N LYS A 42 -0.91 -22.33 0.40
CA LYS A 42 -1.67 -23.22 -0.49
C LYS A 42 -2.25 -24.41 0.29
N MET A 43 -1.43 -25.03 1.13
CA MET A 43 -1.91 -26.14 1.99
C MET A 43 -3.05 -25.70 2.91
N LEU A 44 -2.94 -24.51 3.54
CA LEU A 44 -4.00 -23.98 4.41
C LEU A 44 -5.25 -23.58 3.60
N TYR A 45 -5.04 -23.00 2.43
CA TYR A 45 -6.10 -22.57 1.53
C TYR A 45 -6.96 -23.77 1.08
N ASP A 46 -6.31 -24.79 0.54
CA ASP A 46 -6.98 -26.01 0.06
C ASP A 46 -7.76 -26.72 1.18
N ARG A 47 -7.17 -26.80 2.38
CA ARG A 47 -7.86 -27.40 3.55
C ARG A 47 -9.05 -26.58 4.02
N GLY A 48 -8.94 -25.26 3.94
CA GLY A 48 -9.97 -24.35 4.44
C GLY A 48 -11.09 -24.03 3.46
N LEU A 49 -11.00 -24.45 2.19
CA LEU A 49 -12.05 -24.19 1.20
C LEU A 49 -13.39 -24.82 1.57
N SER A 50 -13.39 -26.03 2.14
CA SER A 50 -14.61 -26.78 2.42
C SER A 50 -15.42 -26.23 3.60
N ASP A 51 -14.77 -25.59 4.56
CA ASP A 51 -15.40 -25.08 5.80
C ASP A 51 -15.34 -23.54 5.92
N GLY A 52 -14.81 -22.84 4.90
CA GLY A 52 -14.69 -21.40 4.86
C GLY A 52 -13.58 -20.85 5.77
N SER A 53 -12.63 -21.70 6.18
CA SER A 53 -11.49 -21.30 7.03
C SER A 53 -10.21 -20.99 6.24
N ALA A 54 -10.30 -20.94 4.92
CA ALA A 54 -9.18 -20.57 4.06
C ALA A 54 -8.60 -19.20 4.47
N PRO A 55 -7.26 -19.04 4.44
CA PRO A 55 -6.63 -17.74 4.72
C PRO A 55 -7.11 -16.69 3.71
N ARG A 56 -7.34 -15.48 4.20
CA ARG A 56 -7.72 -14.32 3.40
C ARG A 56 -6.60 -13.32 3.25
N TYR A 57 -5.72 -13.28 4.24
CA TYR A 57 -4.65 -12.30 4.34
C TYR A 57 -3.33 -12.95 4.72
N LEU A 58 -2.24 -12.39 4.20
CA LEU A 58 -0.88 -12.63 4.66
C LEU A 58 -0.23 -11.32 5.08
N LEU A 59 0.25 -11.24 6.31
CA LEU A 59 1.13 -10.19 6.75
C LEU A 59 2.56 -10.75 6.87
N LEU A 60 3.46 -10.32 6.00
CA LEU A 60 4.89 -10.58 6.09
C LEU A 60 5.48 -9.66 7.16
N PHE A 61 5.75 -10.21 8.33
CA PHE A 61 6.22 -9.45 9.48
C PHE A 61 7.75 -9.45 9.55
N GLY A 62 8.37 -8.65 8.73
CA GLY A 62 9.82 -8.52 8.55
C GLY A 62 10.15 -7.85 7.22
N ASP A 63 11.25 -7.14 7.22
CA ASP A 63 11.80 -6.53 6.02
C ASP A 63 12.37 -7.58 5.05
N CYS A 64 12.76 -7.20 3.83
CA CYS A 64 13.41 -8.09 2.88
C CYS A 64 14.63 -7.45 2.20
N ALA A 65 15.34 -8.24 1.42
CA ALA A 65 16.54 -7.82 0.73
C ALA A 65 16.54 -8.34 -0.70
N TRP A 66 16.96 -7.53 -1.67
CA TRP A 66 17.13 -8.02 -3.04
C TRP A 66 18.24 -9.11 -3.14
N ASP A 67 19.19 -9.12 -2.21
CA ASP A 67 20.14 -10.21 -2.04
C ASP A 67 19.75 -11.09 -0.85
N ASN A 68 18.74 -11.93 -1.02
CA ASN A 68 18.26 -12.86 0.02
C ASN A 68 19.37 -13.73 0.68
N ARG A 69 20.55 -13.84 0.04
CA ARG A 69 21.68 -14.62 0.55
C ARG A 69 22.77 -13.79 1.19
N MET A 70 22.68 -12.46 1.16
CA MET A 70 23.65 -11.51 1.69
C MET A 70 25.08 -11.76 1.18
N LYS A 71 25.25 -12.00 -0.13
CA LYS A 71 26.53 -12.32 -0.76
C LYS A 71 27.18 -11.14 -1.47
N SER A 72 26.42 -10.17 -1.92
CA SER A 72 26.93 -8.96 -2.57
C SER A 72 27.68 -8.07 -1.59
N SER A 73 28.54 -7.21 -2.12
CA SER A 73 29.27 -6.22 -1.30
C SER A 73 28.32 -5.27 -0.54
N ALA A 74 27.14 -5.02 -1.07
CA ALA A 74 26.13 -4.20 -0.42
C ALA A 74 25.56 -4.89 0.83
N TRP A 75 25.31 -6.19 0.80
CA TRP A 75 24.63 -6.92 1.85
C TRP A 75 25.49 -7.79 2.75
N GLN A 76 26.79 -7.98 2.45
CA GLN A 76 27.67 -8.89 3.17
C GLN A 76 27.84 -8.63 4.68
N ASN A 77 27.47 -7.43 5.15
CA ASN A 77 27.53 -7.05 6.56
C ASN A 77 26.21 -7.26 7.29
N TYR A 78 25.17 -7.77 6.63
CA TYR A 78 23.84 -8.06 7.19
C TYR A 78 23.67 -9.56 7.40
N SER A 79 22.75 -9.93 8.27
CA SER A 79 22.41 -11.31 8.53
C SER A 79 21.13 -11.69 7.77
N PRO A 80 21.12 -12.74 6.94
CA PRO A 80 19.90 -13.19 6.28
C PRO A 80 18.79 -13.64 7.26
N ASN A 81 19.13 -13.89 8.53
CA ASN A 81 18.14 -14.26 9.55
C ASN A 81 17.33 -13.05 10.08
N ASP A 82 17.76 -11.83 9.79
CA ASP A 82 17.07 -10.62 10.22
C ASP A 82 16.02 -10.15 9.20
N TYR A 83 15.93 -10.85 8.04
CA TYR A 83 15.07 -10.51 6.93
C TYR A 83 14.16 -11.69 6.54
N LEU A 84 12.96 -11.39 6.09
CA LEU A 84 12.12 -12.33 5.38
C LEU A 84 12.49 -12.36 3.89
N LEU A 85 12.20 -13.47 3.24
CA LEU A 85 12.42 -13.55 1.81
C LEU A 85 11.37 -12.74 1.04
N CYS A 86 11.77 -12.18 -0.10
CA CYS A 86 10.89 -11.68 -1.15
C CYS A 86 10.97 -12.60 -2.37
N TYR A 87 9.95 -12.56 -3.23
CA TYR A 87 9.96 -13.23 -4.52
C TYR A 87 10.31 -12.20 -5.60
N GLN A 88 11.32 -12.50 -6.40
CA GLN A 88 11.92 -11.55 -7.35
C GLN A 88 11.88 -12.07 -8.77
N SER A 89 11.92 -11.14 -9.72
CA SER A 89 12.12 -11.45 -11.13
C SER A 89 13.50 -12.08 -11.39
N GLU A 90 13.60 -12.88 -12.45
CA GLU A 90 14.88 -13.34 -12.98
C GLU A 90 15.68 -12.20 -13.63
N ASN A 91 14.99 -11.18 -14.12
CA ASN A 91 15.59 -10.00 -14.74
C ASN A 91 15.84 -8.92 -13.68
N SER A 92 17.11 -8.58 -13.46
CA SER A 92 17.55 -7.52 -12.55
C SER A 92 18.16 -6.30 -13.25
N TYR A 93 18.15 -6.25 -14.59
CA TYR A 93 18.76 -5.19 -15.39
C TYR A 93 17.79 -4.15 -15.92
N SER A 94 16.50 -4.50 -16.01
CA SER A 94 15.48 -3.61 -16.55
C SER A 94 14.72 -2.93 -15.43
N ASP A 95 14.75 -1.61 -15.40
CA ASP A 95 14.06 -0.81 -14.37
C ASP A 95 12.54 -0.99 -14.39
N THR A 96 11.96 -1.40 -15.53
CA THR A 96 10.53 -1.63 -15.67
C THR A 96 10.11 -3.10 -15.60
N HIS A 97 11.03 -4.05 -15.78
CA HIS A 97 10.75 -5.49 -15.81
C HIS A 97 11.38 -6.27 -14.64
N SER A 98 12.28 -5.66 -13.88
CA SER A 98 12.66 -6.23 -12.58
C SER A 98 11.57 -5.90 -11.56
N TYR A 99 11.27 -6.84 -10.65
CA TYR A 99 10.24 -6.66 -9.64
C TYR A 99 10.54 -7.45 -8.37
N CYS A 100 9.96 -6.99 -7.28
CA CYS A 100 9.78 -7.71 -6.04
C CYS A 100 8.28 -7.96 -5.87
N TRP A 101 7.83 -9.19 -6.12
CA TRP A 101 6.42 -9.54 -6.32
C TRP A 101 5.81 -10.20 -5.08
N GLU A 102 5.21 -9.40 -4.22
CA GLU A 102 4.60 -9.91 -2.99
C GLU A 102 3.35 -10.74 -3.25
N ASP A 103 2.58 -10.44 -4.32
CA ASP A 103 1.36 -11.21 -4.65
C ASP A 103 1.64 -12.68 -4.96
N TYR A 104 2.90 -13.05 -5.31
CA TYR A 104 3.31 -14.43 -5.52
C TYR A 104 2.94 -15.34 -4.35
N PHE A 105 3.02 -14.83 -3.14
CA PHE A 105 2.70 -15.61 -1.94
C PHE A 105 1.20 -15.89 -1.80
N GLY A 106 0.35 -15.17 -2.51
CA GLY A 106 -1.10 -15.30 -2.48
C GLY A 106 -1.72 -15.98 -3.70
N LEU A 107 -0.90 -16.56 -4.59
CA LEU A 107 -1.36 -17.31 -5.76
C LEU A 107 -1.75 -18.73 -5.34
N MET A 108 -3.07 -18.99 -5.25
CA MET A 108 -3.58 -20.24 -4.68
C MET A 108 -4.17 -21.20 -5.71
N ASP A 109 -4.35 -20.78 -6.95
CA ASP A 109 -4.80 -21.67 -8.03
C ASP A 109 -3.69 -22.58 -8.54
N ASP A 110 -4.06 -23.74 -9.06
CA ASP A 110 -3.11 -24.69 -9.64
C ASP A 110 -2.53 -24.13 -10.96
N GLY A 111 -1.21 -24.19 -11.10
CA GLY A 111 -0.51 -23.72 -12.31
C GLY A 111 -0.10 -22.24 -12.28
N GLU A 112 -0.50 -21.47 -11.29
CA GLU A 112 -0.05 -20.09 -11.11
C GLU A 112 1.41 -19.95 -10.67
N GLY A 113 1.99 -18.77 -10.87
CA GLY A 113 3.38 -18.40 -10.53
C GLY A 113 4.32 -18.46 -11.73
N LEU A 114 3.84 -18.89 -12.90
CA LEU A 114 4.62 -18.97 -14.15
C LEU A 114 4.34 -17.79 -15.09
N HIS A 115 3.22 -17.09 -14.91
CA HIS A 115 2.77 -15.99 -15.76
C HIS A 115 2.47 -14.73 -14.93
N PRO A 116 3.50 -14.05 -14.40
CA PRO A 116 3.33 -12.98 -13.42
C PRO A 116 2.36 -11.88 -13.82
N THR A 117 2.30 -11.53 -15.12
CA THR A 117 1.38 -10.51 -15.64
C THR A 117 -0.08 -11.01 -15.78
N GLU A 118 -0.32 -12.31 -15.76
CA GLU A 118 -1.62 -12.94 -15.95
C GLU A 118 -2.21 -13.49 -14.64
N ASP A 119 -1.34 -13.95 -13.72
CA ASP A 119 -1.76 -14.56 -12.46
C ASP A 119 -2.36 -13.53 -11.50
N VAL A 120 -3.36 -13.93 -10.71
CA VAL A 120 -4.11 -13.05 -9.80
C VAL A 120 -4.13 -13.61 -8.39
N SER A 121 -3.67 -12.82 -7.42
CA SER A 121 -3.64 -13.25 -6.02
C SER A 121 -5.03 -13.45 -5.42
N ASP A 122 -5.21 -14.55 -4.68
CA ASP A 122 -6.41 -14.86 -3.89
C ASP A 122 -6.39 -14.22 -2.52
N LEU A 123 -5.20 -13.89 -1.99
CA LEU A 123 -5.02 -13.32 -0.68
C LEU A 123 -4.65 -11.84 -0.76
N GLY A 124 -5.14 -11.05 0.21
CA GLY A 124 -4.59 -9.72 0.45
C GLY A 124 -3.22 -9.84 1.13
N ILE A 125 -2.18 -9.26 0.51
CA ILE A 125 -0.80 -9.34 1.00
C ILE A 125 -0.36 -7.96 1.49
N GLY A 126 0.35 -7.93 2.62
CA GLY A 126 1.02 -6.74 3.12
C GLY A 126 2.31 -7.10 3.85
N ARG A 127 3.17 -6.12 4.02
CA ARG A 127 4.46 -6.27 4.71
C ARG A 127 4.64 -5.21 5.79
N PHE A 128 5.16 -5.63 6.93
CA PHE A 128 5.79 -4.72 7.89
C PHE A 128 7.30 -4.75 7.63
N PRO A 129 7.88 -3.69 7.03
CA PRO A 129 9.30 -3.65 6.67
C PRO A 129 10.15 -3.34 7.92
N VAL A 130 10.20 -4.30 8.84
CA VAL A 130 10.83 -4.13 10.16
C VAL A 130 12.02 -5.06 10.32
N THR A 131 13.15 -4.51 10.78
CA THR A 131 14.37 -5.24 11.10
C THR A 131 14.68 -5.19 12.60
N THR A 132 13.99 -4.35 13.37
CA THR A 132 14.22 -4.17 14.81
C THR A 132 12.93 -4.29 15.62
N GLU A 133 13.07 -4.67 16.88
CA GLU A 133 11.93 -4.71 17.82
C GLU A 133 11.25 -3.34 17.98
N SER A 134 12.02 -2.26 17.94
CA SER A 134 11.48 -0.89 18.03
C SER A 134 10.56 -0.57 16.84
N GLN A 135 11.00 -0.87 15.62
CA GLN A 135 10.18 -0.71 14.41
C GLN A 135 8.94 -1.61 14.45
N ALA A 136 9.10 -2.86 14.89
CA ALA A 136 7.98 -3.79 15.05
C ALA A 136 6.92 -3.25 16.01
N ARG A 137 7.33 -2.66 17.15
CA ARG A 137 6.43 -2.02 18.11
C ARG A 137 5.69 -0.84 17.47
N ILE A 138 6.38 0.04 16.75
CA ILE A 138 5.78 1.19 16.05
C ILE A 138 4.67 0.72 15.11
N MET A 139 4.95 -0.25 14.23
CA MET A 139 3.97 -0.75 13.27
C MET A 139 2.76 -1.39 13.98
N VAL A 140 3.00 -2.22 14.97
CA VAL A 140 1.94 -2.89 15.76
C VAL A 140 1.09 -1.87 16.51
N ASP A 141 1.70 -0.89 17.17
CA ASP A 141 0.98 0.09 17.98
C ASP A 141 0.10 0.99 17.10
N LYS A 142 0.60 1.45 15.95
CA LYS A 142 -0.18 2.23 14.97
C LYS A 142 -1.35 1.42 14.39
N THR A 143 -1.11 0.17 14.04
CA THR A 143 -2.16 -0.72 13.50
C THR A 143 -3.25 -0.98 14.54
N ILE A 144 -2.87 -1.26 15.79
CA ILE A 144 -3.83 -1.45 16.88
C ILE A 144 -4.62 -0.16 17.17
N ALA A 145 -3.97 1.00 17.18
CA ALA A 145 -4.64 2.29 17.35
C ALA A 145 -5.68 2.54 16.25
N HIS A 146 -5.35 2.21 15.00
CA HIS A 146 -6.29 2.29 13.87
C HIS A 146 -7.48 1.33 14.04
N LEU A 147 -7.23 0.06 14.40
CA LEU A 147 -8.28 -0.95 14.65
C LEU A 147 -9.23 -0.55 15.77
N ARG A 148 -8.70 0.03 16.85
CA ARG A 148 -9.48 0.52 18.00
C ARG A 148 -10.19 1.84 17.71
N ARG A 149 -9.84 2.52 16.60
CA ARG A 149 -10.30 3.86 16.27
C ARG A 149 -9.98 4.89 17.37
N ASP A 150 -8.81 4.78 17.99
CA ASP A 150 -8.40 5.61 19.11
C ASP A 150 -8.49 7.12 18.82
N ASN A 151 -8.21 7.51 17.59
CA ASN A 151 -8.30 8.88 17.12
C ASN A 151 -9.38 9.04 16.04
N ALA A 152 -10.63 8.75 16.40
CA ALA A 152 -11.76 8.97 15.48
C ALA A 152 -12.06 10.47 15.37
N GLY A 153 -12.28 10.96 14.14
CA GLY A 153 -12.55 12.37 13.86
C GLY A 153 -12.91 12.64 12.41
N GLU A 154 -13.16 13.88 12.08
CA GLU A 154 -13.57 14.35 10.74
C GLU A 154 -12.54 14.01 9.66
N TRP A 155 -11.26 13.93 10.02
CA TRP A 155 -10.17 13.53 9.13
C TRP A 155 -10.41 12.19 8.42
N ARG A 156 -11.23 11.32 8.99
CA ARG A 156 -11.60 10.03 8.37
C ARG A 156 -12.54 10.19 7.16
N ASN A 157 -13.09 11.37 6.95
CA ASN A 157 -13.88 11.69 5.75
C ASN A 157 -13.07 12.48 4.72
N ARG A 158 -11.85 12.92 5.07
CA ARG A 158 -11.03 13.76 4.20
C ARG A 158 -10.14 12.92 3.28
N ILE A 159 -10.14 13.26 2.01
CA ILE A 159 -9.32 12.67 0.95
C ILE A 159 -8.51 13.77 0.31
N ILE A 160 -7.20 13.58 0.20
CA ILE A 160 -6.30 14.49 -0.49
C ILE A 160 -5.85 13.82 -1.78
N VAL A 161 -6.21 14.39 -2.92
CA VAL A 161 -5.77 13.92 -4.25
C VAL A 161 -4.79 14.94 -4.83
N MET A 162 -3.61 14.46 -5.18
CA MET A 162 -2.49 15.28 -5.63
C MET A 162 -2.05 14.87 -7.04
N GLY A 163 -1.82 15.86 -7.90
CA GLY A 163 -1.37 15.63 -9.28
C GLY A 163 -0.19 16.53 -9.65
N ASP A 164 0.89 15.90 -10.13
CA ASP A 164 2.11 16.53 -10.59
C ASP A 164 1.93 17.21 -11.94
N ASP A 165 2.67 18.27 -12.21
CA ASP A 165 2.70 18.95 -13.50
C ASP A 165 3.65 18.27 -14.50
N GLY A 166 3.83 18.88 -15.65
CA GLY A 166 4.64 18.30 -16.73
C GLY A 166 3.90 17.26 -17.56
N ASP A 167 4.61 16.60 -18.49
CA ASP A 167 4.12 15.54 -19.37
C ASP A 167 2.76 15.82 -20.02
N ASN A 168 2.55 17.05 -20.48
CA ASN A 168 1.26 17.54 -21.01
C ASN A 168 0.11 17.41 -20.00
N ASN A 169 0.40 17.54 -18.73
CA ASN A 169 -0.54 17.47 -17.60
C ASN A 169 -1.24 16.11 -17.47
N ILE A 170 -0.61 15.03 -17.90
CA ILE A 170 -1.22 13.69 -17.83
C ILE A 170 -1.50 13.30 -16.40
N HIS A 171 -0.55 13.54 -15.49
CA HIS A 171 -0.66 13.15 -14.08
C HIS A 171 -1.80 13.89 -13.37
N MET A 172 -1.94 15.20 -13.60
CA MET A 172 -3.08 15.97 -13.05
C MET A 172 -4.41 15.52 -13.64
N LYS A 173 -4.47 15.21 -14.95
CA LYS A 173 -5.70 14.68 -15.57
C LYS A 173 -6.08 13.33 -14.96
N ASP A 174 -5.12 12.45 -14.74
CA ASP A 174 -5.34 11.13 -14.17
C ASP A 174 -5.73 11.23 -12.69
N ALA A 175 -5.06 12.08 -11.90
CA ALA A 175 -5.43 12.38 -10.53
C ALA A 175 -6.87 12.94 -10.45
N ASN A 176 -7.24 13.86 -11.36
CA ASN A 176 -8.59 14.40 -11.40
C ASN A 176 -9.65 13.32 -11.71
N ARG A 177 -9.38 12.42 -12.66
CA ARG A 177 -10.29 11.30 -12.97
C ARG A 177 -10.49 10.36 -11.78
N VAL A 178 -9.41 10.07 -11.04
CA VAL A 178 -9.49 9.28 -9.81
C VAL A 178 -10.32 10.00 -8.74
N ALA A 179 -10.11 11.31 -8.57
CA ALA A 179 -10.90 12.15 -7.67
C ALA A 179 -12.39 12.15 -8.02
N ASP A 180 -12.71 12.33 -9.29
CA ASP A 180 -14.09 12.29 -9.78
C ASP A 180 -14.72 10.92 -9.54
N ARG A 181 -13.99 9.82 -9.77
CA ARG A 181 -14.45 8.45 -9.46
C ARG A 181 -14.73 8.25 -7.97
N ILE A 182 -13.88 8.75 -7.09
CA ILE A 182 -14.11 8.68 -5.64
C ILE A 182 -15.39 9.42 -5.25
N MET A 183 -15.59 10.61 -5.79
CA MET A 183 -16.79 11.42 -5.49
C MET A 183 -18.08 10.83 -6.04
N ASP A 184 -18.03 10.18 -7.21
CA ASP A 184 -19.18 9.45 -7.77
C ASP A 184 -19.63 8.29 -6.85
N MET A 185 -18.68 7.63 -6.20
CA MET A 185 -18.93 6.49 -5.33
C MET A 185 -19.25 6.87 -3.89
N SER A 186 -18.70 7.98 -3.43
CA SER A 186 -18.78 8.42 -2.03
C SER A 186 -18.89 9.95 -1.95
N PRO A 187 -20.06 10.51 -2.35
CA PRO A 187 -20.25 11.97 -2.41
C PRO A 187 -20.26 12.66 -1.04
N ASP A 188 -20.34 11.88 0.04
CA ASP A 188 -20.30 12.37 1.42
C ASP A 188 -18.87 12.67 1.92
N LEU A 189 -17.84 12.37 1.12
CA LEU A 189 -16.46 12.63 1.48
C LEU A 189 -16.06 14.09 1.23
N GLU A 190 -15.19 14.60 2.08
CA GLU A 190 -14.49 15.87 1.89
C GLU A 190 -13.25 15.62 1.02
N LEU A 191 -13.29 16.00 -0.25
CA LEU A 191 -12.20 15.76 -1.20
C LEU A 191 -11.50 17.07 -1.56
N HIS A 192 -10.18 17.12 -1.31
CA HIS A 192 -9.30 18.22 -1.69
C HIS A 192 -8.42 17.81 -2.87
N LYS A 193 -8.40 18.64 -3.92
CA LYS A 193 -7.54 18.44 -5.10
C LYS A 193 -6.39 19.45 -5.06
N ILE A 194 -5.15 18.95 -5.01
CA ILE A 194 -3.94 19.76 -5.08
C ILE A 194 -3.26 19.45 -6.41
N MET A 195 -3.46 20.31 -7.41
CA MET A 195 -2.91 20.16 -8.76
C MET A 195 -1.83 21.22 -8.95
N TRP A 196 -0.59 20.80 -9.30
CA TRP A 196 0.59 21.67 -9.25
C TRP A 196 0.42 22.95 -10.09
N ASP A 197 -0.16 22.86 -11.30
CA ASP A 197 -0.37 24.02 -12.19
C ASP A 197 -1.31 25.12 -11.64
N ASN A 198 -2.04 24.85 -10.57
CA ASN A 198 -2.88 25.84 -9.91
C ASN A 198 -2.09 26.80 -9.03
N TYR A 199 -0.80 26.56 -8.81
CA TYR A 199 0.04 27.26 -7.86
C TYR A 199 1.27 27.87 -8.52
N ILE A 200 1.87 28.87 -7.85
CA ILE A 200 3.04 29.56 -8.38
C ILE A 200 4.30 28.74 -8.18
N ARG A 201 4.92 28.36 -9.30
CA ARG A 201 6.22 27.72 -9.32
C ARG A 201 7.34 28.72 -9.11
N THR A 202 8.21 28.46 -8.14
CA THR A 202 9.33 29.32 -7.77
C THR A 202 10.66 28.69 -8.20
N ASN A 203 11.53 29.49 -8.82
CA ASN A 203 12.88 29.06 -9.19
C ASN A 203 13.80 29.09 -7.96
N GLN A 204 14.41 27.96 -7.62
CA GLN A 204 15.39 27.82 -6.52
C GLN A 204 16.83 27.73 -7.03
N GLY A 205 17.09 28.06 -8.29
CA GLY A 205 18.40 28.01 -8.94
C GLY A 205 18.68 26.64 -9.58
N LEU A 206 18.78 25.58 -8.79
CA LEU A 206 19.05 24.22 -9.29
C LEU A 206 17.79 23.43 -9.63
N TYR A 207 16.65 23.80 -9.08
CA TYR A 207 15.36 23.18 -9.29
C TYR A 207 14.21 24.20 -9.13
N TYR A 208 13.05 23.84 -9.54
CA TYR A 208 11.83 24.59 -9.23
C TYR A 208 11.15 24.00 -7.99
N SER A 209 10.32 24.78 -7.31
CA SER A 209 9.55 24.33 -6.17
C SER A 209 8.15 24.96 -6.15
N TYR A 210 7.25 24.36 -5.38
CA TYR A 210 5.91 24.89 -5.09
C TYR A 210 5.76 25.10 -3.57
N PRO A 211 6.26 26.24 -3.01
CA PRO A 211 6.23 26.46 -1.57
C PRO A 211 4.82 26.42 -0.96
N GLU A 212 3.83 26.94 -1.69
CA GLU A 212 2.43 26.92 -1.25
C GLU A 212 1.88 25.51 -1.14
N ILE A 213 2.15 24.63 -2.13
CA ILE A 213 1.74 23.22 -2.10
C ILE A 213 2.37 22.49 -0.91
N ARG A 214 3.66 22.71 -0.66
CA ARG A 214 4.35 22.11 0.51
C ARG A 214 3.66 22.48 1.81
N SER A 215 3.31 23.77 1.99
CA SER A 215 2.62 24.25 3.18
C SER A 215 1.22 23.65 3.32
N MET A 216 0.47 23.52 2.23
CA MET A 216 -0.85 22.89 2.22
C MET A 216 -0.78 21.39 2.58
N ILE A 217 0.19 20.68 2.04
CA ILE A 217 0.37 19.25 2.37
C ILE A 217 0.72 19.10 3.85
N GLU A 218 1.61 19.94 4.39
CA GLU A 218 1.96 19.92 5.80
C GLU A 218 0.74 20.24 6.70
N GLU A 219 -0.10 21.18 6.30
CA GLU A 219 -1.37 21.48 6.97
C GLU A 219 -2.28 20.26 6.99
N HIS A 220 -2.48 19.60 5.83
CA HIS A 220 -3.30 18.39 5.75
C HIS A 220 -2.70 17.19 6.52
N ILE A 221 -1.38 17.07 6.63
CA ILE A 221 -0.76 16.09 7.52
C ILE A 221 -1.11 16.36 8.98
N ASN A 222 -1.05 17.61 9.40
CA ASN A 222 -1.37 18.01 10.78
C ASN A 222 -2.86 17.84 11.11
N GLU A 223 -3.74 18.24 10.20
CA GLU A 223 -5.19 18.08 10.34
C GLU A 223 -5.65 16.63 10.20
N GLY A 224 -4.95 15.85 9.38
CA GLY A 224 -5.21 14.48 9.02
C GLY A 224 -6.13 14.32 7.81
N ALA A 225 -5.97 13.19 7.15
CA ALA A 225 -6.84 12.69 6.10
C ALA A 225 -6.89 11.16 6.16
N MET A 226 -7.96 10.56 5.65
CA MET A 226 -8.06 9.11 5.53
C MET A 226 -7.13 8.56 4.44
N LEU A 227 -7.04 9.29 3.32
CA LEU A 227 -6.23 8.91 2.17
C LEU A 227 -5.47 10.11 1.63
N PHE A 228 -4.18 9.94 1.41
CA PHE A 228 -3.36 10.75 0.52
C PHE A 228 -3.13 9.95 -0.76
N ASN A 229 -3.60 10.47 -1.89
CA ASN A 229 -3.47 9.85 -3.20
C ASN A 229 -2.66 10.77 -4.11
N TYR A 230 -1.49 10.32 -4.54
CA TYR A 230 -0.60 11.08 -5.41
C TYR A 230 -0.42 10.38 -6.75
N THR A 231 -0.45 11.13 -7.83
CA THR A 231 -0.13 10.68 -9.20
C THR A 231 0.89 11.63 -9.79
N GLY A 232 2.08 11.12 -10.14
CA GLY A 232 3.14 11.98 -10.66
C GLY A 232 4.48 11.28 -10.79
N HIS A 233 5.52 12.11 -10.89
CA HIS A 233 6.90 11.65 -10.86
C HIS A 233 7.34 11.30 -9.43
N GLY A 234 8.27 10.37 -9.32
CA GLY A 234 8.82 9.96 -8.03
C GLY A 234 10.20 9.35 -8.14
N ALA A 235 10.84 9.30 -7.01
CA ALA A 235 12.08 8.60 -6.76
C ALA A 235 12.11 8.15 -5.30
N THR A 236 13.07 7.35 -4.92
CA THR A 236 13.24 6.79 -3.58
C THR A 236 13.11 7.82 -2.45
N TYR A 237 13.56 9.05 -2.69
CA TYR A 237 13.66 10.09 -1.67
C TYR A 237 12.86 11.37 -1.94
N LEU A 238 12.05 11.42 -3.03
CA LEU A 238 11.24 12.58 -3.35
C LEU A 238 10.00 12.23 -4.20
N MET A 239 8.96 13.05 -4.08
CA MET A 239 7.82 13.12 -4.98
C MET A 239 7.92 14.42 -5.77
N SER A 240 7.72 14.34 -7.07
CA SER A 240 7.88 15.33 -8.13
C SER A 240 9.31 15.84 -8.32
N HIS A 241 9.60 16.32 -9.53
CA HIS A 241 10.87 16.97 -9.87
C HIS A 241 11.09 18.26 -9.04
N GLU A 242 10.01 18.90 -8.63
CA GLU A 242 9.98 20.12 -7.82
C GLU A 242 10.18 19.83 -6.32
N ARG A 243 10.40 18.57 -5.94
CA ARG A 243 10.67 18.14 -4.57
C ARG A 243 9.60 18.61 -3.59
N VAL A 244 8.34 18.42 -3.97
CA VAL A 244 7.20 18.89 -3.16
C VAL A 244 7.12 18.13 -1.85
N ILE A 245 7.42 16.83 -1.87
CA ILE A 245 7.59 16.00 -0.68
C ILE A 245 8.95 15.33 -0.77
N THR A 246 9.73 15.41 0.30
CA THR A 246 11.04 14.76 0.42
C THR A 246 11.07 13.74 1.56
N LEU A 247 12.08 12.88 1.55
CA LEU A 247 12.31 11.94 2.63
C LEU A 247 12.49 12.64 4.00
N ASP A 248 13.15 13.79 4.00
CA ASP A 248 13.34 14.59 5.23
C ASP A 248 12.01 15.14 5.76
N ASP A 249 11.09 15.55 4.87
CA ASP A 249 9.74 15.97 5.25
C ASP A 249 9.02 14.81 5.95
N ILE A 250 8.96 13.63 5.31
CA ILE A 250 8.34 12.42 5.87
C ILE A 250 8.92 12.06 7.24
N LYS A 251 10.24 12.15 7.41
CA LYS A 251 10.92 11.86 8.68
C LYS A 251 10.62 12.90 9.77
N SER A 252 10.38 14.14 9.39
CA SER A 252 10.15 15.26 10.32
C SER A 252 8.69 15.44 10.73
N TRP A 253 7.74 15.04 9.86
CA TRP A 253 6.32 15.22 10.09
C TRP A 253 5.80 14.44 11.31
N LYS A 254 4.72 14.95 11.89
CA LYS A 254 4.04 14.37 13.03
C LYS A 254 2.54 14.44 12.80
N SER A 255 1.84 13.39 13.11
CA SER A 255 0.38 13.36 13.06
C SER A 255 -0.15 12.26 13.95
N ASP A 256 -1.14 12.54 14.75
CA ASP A 256 -1.90 11.54 15.50
C ASP A 256 -2.91 10.82 14.59
N ASN A 257 -3.19 11.39 13.42
CA ASN A 257 -4.04 10.82 12.38
C ASN A 257 -3.21 9.93 11.46
N LEU A 258 -3.65 8.71 11.26
CA LEU A 258 -2.88 7.67 10.59
C LEU A 258 -3.50 7.34 9.22
N PRO A 259 -3.14 8.08 8.15
CA PRO A 259 -3.69 7.89 6.81
C PRO A 259 -3.19 6.61 6.14
N LEU A 260 -3.93 6.22 5.10
CA LEU A 260 -3.42 5.43 4.01
C LEU A 260 -2.77 6.36 2.98
N TRP A 261 -1.61 5.99 2.46
CA TRP A 261 -1.02 6.60 1.28
C TRP A 261 -1.14 5.66 0.08
N PHE A 262 -1.56 6.22 -1.05
CA PHE A 262 -1.47 5.58 -2.36
C PHE A 262 -0.66 6.48 -3.29
N VAL A 263 0.52 6.01 -3.71
CA VAL A 263 1.46 6.81 -4.48
C VAL A 263 1.71 6.15 -5.85
N ALA A 264 1.10 6.73 -6.88
CA ALA A 264 1.24 6.30 -8.26
C ALA A 264 2.42 7.03 -8.93
N ALA A 265 3.63 6.62 -8.57
CA ALA A 265 4.88 7.19 -9.06
C ALA A 265 5.99 6.13 -9.06
N CYS A 266 7.08 6.38 -9.81
CA CYS A 266 8.22 5.46 -9.91
C CYS A 266 9.03 5.39 -8.61
N ASP A 267 9.58 4.22 -8.30
CA ASP A 267 10.66 3.99 -7.32
C ASP A 267 10.43 4.59 -5.92
N ILE A 268 9.18 4.69 -5.48
CA ILE A 268 8.82 5.31 -4.20
C ILE A 268 9.14 4.42 -3.01
N THR A 269 9.01 3.09 -3.19
CA THR A 269 9.17 2.12 -2.11
C THR A 269 10.01 0.92 -2.54
N PRO A 270 11.30 1.08 -2.89
CA PRO A 270 12.19 -0.05 -3.14
C PRO A 270 12.52 -0.77 -1.81
N PHE A 271 11.52 -1.40 -1.20
CA PHE A 271 11.57 -2.01 0.13
C PHE A 271 12.48 -3.24 0.22
N ASP A 272 13.05 -3.67 -0.86
CA ASP A 272 14.10 -4.70 -0.91
C ASP A 272 15.53 -4.10 -0.92
N SER A 273 15.65 -2.78 -0.77
CA SER A 273 16.91 -2.03 -0.74
C SER A 273 17.35 -1.73 0.70
N GLN A 274 18.62 -1.36 0.87
CA GLN A 274 19.17 -0.85 2.14
C GLN A 274 18.94 0.66 2.32
N GLU A 275 18.57 1.33 1.24
CA GLU A 275 18.39 2.78 1.26
C GLU A 275 17.04 3.14 1.84
N ASP A 276 17.04 4.13 2.73
CA ASP A 276 15.78 4.71 3.22
C ASP A 276 14.94 5.21 2.04
N ASN A 277 13.67 4.88 2.03
CA ASN A 277 12.72 5.31 1.02
C ASN A 277 11.48 5.95 1.66
N LEU A 278 10.69 6.66 0.84
CA LEU A 278 9.53 7.41 1.30
C LEU A 278 8.49 6.53 1.99
N GLY A 279 8.19 5.36 1.41
CA GLY A 279 7.15 4.48 1.94
C GLY A 279 7.51 3.88 3.30
N GLU A 280 8.72 3.33 3.43
CA GLU A 280 9.19 2.79 4.71
C GLU A 280 9.33 3.87 5.76
N ALA A 281 9.91 5.03 5.39
CA ALA A 281 10.01 6.16 6.30
C ALA A 281 8.63 6.60 6.83
N ALA A 282 7.59 6.59 5.99
CA ALA A 282 6.24 6.97 6.39
C ALA A 282 5.63 5.97 7.39
N VAL A 283 5.70 4.67 7.10
CA VAL A 283 5.11 3.66 7.98
C VAL A 283 5.92 3.45 9.25
N LEU A 284 7.24 3.60 9.21
CA LEU A 284 8.13 3.46 10.36
C LEU A 284 8.27 4.73 11.21
N ASN A 285 7.74 5.89 10.75
CA ASN A 285 7.76 7.12 11.54
C ASN A 285 6.95 6.93 12.82
N LYS A 286 7.62 6.98 13.96
CA LYS A 286 7.00 6.81 15.30
C LYS A 286 6.00 7.91 15.67
N ASN A 287 6.08 9.05 15.00
CA ASN A 287 5.23 10.21 15.26
C ASN A 287 3.98 10.26 14.34
N GLY A 288 3.66 9.18 13.63
CA GLY A 288 2.49 9.11 12.74
C GLY A 288 2.85 9.06 11.26
N VAL A 289 2.22 9.87 10.42
CA VAL A 289 2.35 10.04 8.95
C VAL A 289 1.60 8.98 8.14
N ALA A 290 1.74 7.68 8.44
CA ALA A 290 1.00 6.62 7.76
C ALA A 290 0.77 5.41 8.66
N VAL A 291 -0.38 4.74 8.53
CA VAL A 291 -0.60 3.39 9.06
C VAL A 291 -0.35 2.34 7.97
N ALA A 292 -0.53 2.73 6.71
CA ALA A 292 -0.26 1.91 5.54
C ALA A 292 0.16 2.79 4.36
N PHE A 293 1.01 2.25 3.50
CA PHE A 293 1.54 2.92 2.32
C PHE A 293 1.55 1.96 1.13
N ILE A 294 0.94 2.36 0.02
CA ILE A 294 0.99 1.64 -1.25
C ILE A 294 1.85 2.45 -2.20
N GLY A 295 2.90 1.83 -2.70
CA GLY A 295 3.84 2.44 -3.64
C GLY A 295 4.55 1.40 -4.48
N THR A 296 5.46 1.86 -5.32
CA THR A 296 6.15 1.04 -6.32
C THR A 296 7.59 0.76 -5.94
N ALA A 297 8.03 -0.47 -6.14
CA ALA A 297 9.40 -0.87 -5.88
C ALA A 297 10.39 -0.50 -7.01
N ARG A 298 9.87 -0.26 -8.23
CA ARG A 298 10.65 0.08 -9.43
C ARG A 298 9.90 1.08 -10.31
N THR A 299 10.50 1.41 -11.46
CA THR A 299 9.92 2.28 -12.48
C THR A 299 8.64 1.69 -13.07
N VAL A 300 7.64 2.54 -13.28
CA VAL A 300 6.29 2.17 -13.73
C VAL A 300 5.81 3.03 -14.89
N TYR A 301 4.82 2.52 -15.63
CA TYR A 301 4.18 3.22 -16.75
C TYR A 301 3.00 4.07 -16.28
N SER A 302 2.95 5.35 -16.67
CA SER A 302 1.91 6.30 -16.24
C SER A 302 0.49 5.84 -16.55
N THR A 303 0.23 5.33 -17.75
CA THR A 303 -1.10 4.82 -18.14
C THR A 303 -1.57 3.69 -17.22
N GLN A 304 -0.68 2.74 -16.90
CA GLN A 304 -1.02 1.63 -16.00
C GLN A 304 -1.16 2.08 -14.54
N ASN A 305 -0.44 3.13 -14.12
CA ASN A 305 -0.65 3.78 -12.83
C ASN A 305 -2.08 4.31 -12.69
N TYR A 306 -2.57 4.99 -13.73
CA TYR A 306 -3.95 5.48 -13.74
C TYR A 306 -4.96 4.34 -13.55
N TYR A 307 -4.85 3.27 -14.33
CA TYR A 307 -5.80 2.15 -14.23
C TYR A 307 -5.75 1.49 -12.86
N LEU A 308 -4.56 1.21 -12.33
CA LEU A 308 -4.45 0.60 -11.00
C LEU A 308 -5.03 1.50 -9.91
N ASN A 309 -4.71 2.81 -9.93
CA ASN A 309 -5.22 3.78 -8.98
C ASN A 309 -6.75 3.91 -9.06
N ASN A 310 -7.30 3.94 -10.28
CA ASN A 310 -8.74 4.01 -10.50
C ASN A 310 -9.46 2.74 -9.96
N PHE A 311 -8.97 1.54 -10.29
CA PHE A 311 -9.53 0.29 -9.76
C PHE A 311 -9.35 0.17 -8.25
N PHE A 312 -8.19 0.56 -7.72
CA PHE A 312 -7.97 0.56 -6.27
C PHE A 312 -8.98 1.46 -5.55
N SER A 313 -9.19 2.67 -6.05
CA SER A 313 -10.18 3.59 -5.50
C SER A 313 -11.60 3.02 -5.59
N GLU A 314 -11.94 2.36 -6.71
CA GLU A 314 -13.23 1.69 -6.87
C GLU A 314 -13.47 0.63 -5.79
N TYR A 315 -12.49 -0.22 -5.51
CA TYR A 315 -12.63 -1.23 -4.46
C TYR A 315 -12.54 -0.62 -3.05
N LEU A 316 -11.63 0.32 -2.79
CA LEU A 316 -11.45 0.91 -1.47
C LEU A 316 -12.74 1.59 -0.96
N PHE A 317 -13.42 2.31 -1.84
CA PHE A 317 -14.66 3.02 -1.53
C PHE A 317 -15.92 2.20 -1.83
N GLY A 318 -15.77 1.09 -2.54
CA GLY A 318 -16.84 0.17 -2.89
C GLY A 318 -17.23 -0.77 -1.73
N ARG A 319 -18.20 -1.61 -2.05
CA ARG A 319 -18.68 -2.67 -1.15
C ARG A 319 -18.82 -3.97 -1.92
N ASP A 320 -18.66 -5.08 -1.21
CA ASP A 320 -18.93 -6.39 -1.79
C ASP A 320 -20.45 -6.63 -1.95
N LYS A 321 -20.80 -7.80 -2.50
CA LYS A 321 -22.21 -8.22 -2.71
C LYS A 321 -23.02 -8.28 -1.41
N ASP A 322 -22.37 -8.40 -0.26
CA ASP A 322 -22.98 -8.46 1.06
C ASP A 322 -23.03 -7.08 1.74
N GLY A 323 -22.61 -6.02 1.03
CA GLY A 323 -22.56 -4.64 1.51
C GLY A 323 -21.38 -4.32 2.43
N ARG A 324 -20.40 -5.22 2.54
CA ARG A 324 -19.21 -5.04 3.38
C ARG A 324 -18.13 -4.28 2.64
N ARG A 325 -17.38 -3.45 3.37
CA ARG A 325 -16.19 -2.77 2.80
C ARG A 325 -15.07 -3.77 2.54
N PHE A 326 -14.31 -3.50 1.50
CA PHE A 326 -13.06 -4.21 1.27
C PHE A 326 -11.97 -3.71 2.24
N SER A 327 -11.11 -4.62 2.67
CA SER A 327 -9.85 -4.23 3.32
C SER A 327 -8.88 -3.62 2.29
N VAL A 328 -7.84 -2.94 2.76
CA VAL A 328 -6.82 -2.37 1.87
C VAL A 328 -6.12 -3.44 1.02
N GLY A 329 -5.85 -4.61 1.61
CA GLY A 329 -5.27 -5.74 0.89
C GLY A 329 -6.22 -6.34 -0.15
N ASP A 330 -7.52 -6.48 0.19
CA ASP A 330 -8.53 -6.92 -0.78
C ASP A 330 -8.72 -5.90 -1.91
N ALA A 331 -8.74 -4.61 -1.60
CA ALA A 331 -8.84 -3.55 -2.60
C ALA A 331 -7.66 -3.58 -3.57
N LEU A 332 -6.43 -3.73 -3.06
CA LEU A 332 -5.22 -3.75 -3.90
C LEU A 332 -5.17 -5.00 -4.79
N ARG A 333 -5.38 -6.22 -4.23
CA ARG A 333 -5.34 -7.43 -5.05
C ARG A 333 -6.43 -7.46 -6.12
N LYS A 334 -7.64 -6.98 -5.79
CA LYS A 334 -8.74 -6.88 -6.75
C LYS A 334 -8.46 -5.85 -7.85
N ALA A 335 -7.86 -4.71 -7.52
CA ALA A 335 -7.43 -3.72 -8.50
C ALA A 335 -6.40 -4.32 -9.48
N LYS A 336 -5.41 -5.04 -8.97
CA LYS A 336 -4.44 -5.76 -9.80
C LYS A 336 -5.09 -6.84 -10.66
N GLY A 337 -6.06 -7.59 -10.13
CA GLY A 337 -6.86 -8.55 -10.89
C GLY A 337 -7.69 -7.87 -11.99
N SER A 338 -8.26 -6.68 -11.73
CA SER A 338 -8.98 -5.92 -12.74
C SER A 338 -8.07 -5.45 -13.89
N MET A 339 -6.80 -5.14 -13.62
CA MET A 339 -5.83 -4.82 -14.68
C MET A 339 -5.60 -6.02 -15.62
N VAL A 340 -5.56 -7.24 -15.07
CA VAL A 340 -5.41 -8.47 -15.87
C VAL A 340 -6.66 -8.71 -16.72
N ASN A 341 -7.83 -8.61 -16.11
CA ASN A 341 -9.09 -9.00 -16.73
C ASN A 341 -9.63 -7.97 -17.75
N SER A 342 -9.27 -6.69 -17.62
CA SER A 342 -9.84 -5.62 -18.45
C SER A 342 -9.04 -5.33 -19.71
N ASN A 343 -7.78 -5.81 -19.82
CA ASN A 343 -6.89 -5.51 -20.95
C ASN A 343 -6.93 -4.02 -21.37
N THR A 344 -6.81 -3.14 -20.40
CA THR A 344 -7.19 -1.72 -20.46
C THR A 344 -6.47 -0.90 -21.52
N ASP A 345 -5.24 -1.26 -21.88
CA ASP A 345 -4.42 -0.53 -22.87
C ASP A 345 -3.81 -1.46 -23.94
N GLY A 346 -4.21 -2.72 -23.96
CA GLY A 346 -3.69 -3.73 -24.88
C GLY A 346 -2.26 -4.20 -24.58
N SER A 347 -1.66 -3.73 -23.50
CA SER A 347 -0.35 -4.17 -23.05
C SER A 347 -0.46 -5.12 -21.84
N GLN A 348 0.61 -5.86 -21.58
CA GLN A 348 0.71 -6.69 -20.36
C GLN A 348 0.71 -5.78 -19.12
N PRO A 349 -0.04 -6.10 -18.05
CA PRO A 349 -0.17 -5.25 -16.86
C PRO A 349 1.07 -5.32 -15.97
N GLN A 350 2.19 -4.79 -16.45
CA GLN A 350 3.50 -4.85 -15.80
C GLN A 350 3.50 -4.15 -14.44
N ASN A 351 2.81 -3.00 -14.32
CA ASN A 351 2.81 -2.22 -13.08
C ASN A 351 2.25 -2.97 -11.88
N LYS A 352 1.34 -3.94 -12.08
CA LYS A 352 0.79 -4.70 -10.94
C LYS A 352 1.87 -5.44 -10.15
N LEU A 353 3.01 -5.76 -10.78
CA LEU A 353 4.13 -6.46 -10.16
C LEU A 353 5.00 -5.53 -9.30
N GLN A 354 4.87 -4.22 -9.49
CA GLN A 354 5.69 -3.21 -8.83
C GLN A 354 5.05 -2.67 -7.55
N TYR A 355 3.72 -2.71 -7.46
CA TYR A 355 3.03 -2.16 -6.30
C TYR A 355 3.02 -3.13 -5.13
N ALA A 356 3.42 -2.63 -3.97
CA ALA A 356 3.35 -3.34 -2.70
C ALA A 356 2.61 -2.52 -1.64
N LEU A 357 2.02 -3.22 -0.68
CA LEU A 357 1.40 -2.65 0.51
C LEU A 357 2.36 -2.79 1.69
N LEU A 358 2.92 -1.68 2.14
CA LEU A 358 3.60 -1.59 3.43
C LEU A 358 2.56 -1.28 4.50
N GLY A 359 2.11 -2.29 5.21
CA GLY A 359 1.02 -2.19 6.17
C GLY A 359 0.28 -3.50 6.36
N ASP A 360 -0.70 -3.50 7.24
CA ASP A 360 -1.54 -4.65 7.49
C ASP A 360 -2.66 -4.77 6.44
N PRO A 361 -2.72 -5.87 5.66
CA PRO A 361 -3.67 -6.01 4.57
C PRO A 361 -5.13 -6.15 5.01
N ALA A 362 -5.38 -6.44 6.28
CA ALA A 362 -6.73 -6.60 6.82
C ALA A 362 -7.36 -5.28 7.29
N LEU A 363 -6.63 -4.15 7.24
CA LEU A 363 -7.16 -2.85 7.64
C LEU A 363 -8.28 -2.40 6.70
N ILE A 364 -9.32 -1.82 7.31
CA ILE A 364 -10.45 -1.24 6.60
C ILE A 364 -10.39 0.27 6.77
N PHE A 365 -10.42 0.96 5.64
CA PHE A 365 -10.56 2.41 5.55
C PHE A 365 -11.98 2.75 5.09
N GLY A 366 -12.49 3.90 5.51
CA GLY A 366 -13.80 4.33 5.03
C GLY A 366 -14.55 5.23 6.00
N ASN A 367 -15.64 5.78 5.48
CA ASN A 367 -16.53 6.68 6.17
C ASN A 367 -17.20 6.01 7.36
N PRO A 368 -17.72 6.79 8.32
CA PRO A 368 -18.64 6.28 9.32
C PRO A 368 -19.81 5.53 8.67
N GLU A 369 -20.20 4.42 9.26
CA GLU A 369 -21.35 3.63 8.77
C GLU A 369 -22.69 4.20 9.21
N ALA A 370 -22.67 5.14 10.16
CA ALA A 370 -23.88 5.76 10.69
C ALA A 370 -24.47 6.78 9.70
N LYS A 371 -25.75 6.61 9.36
CA LYS A 371 -26.53 7.63 8.67
C LYS A 371 -27.33 8.43 9.69
N VAL A 372 -27.25 9.75 9.61
CA VAL A 372 -28.19 10.63 10.29
C VAL A 372 -29.44 10.75 9.40
N VAL A 373 -30.56 10.25 9.89
CA VAL A 373 -31.86 10.39 9.21
C VAL A 373 -32.68 11.39 10.00
N LEU A 374 -33.16 12.43 9.34
CA LEU A 374 -34.11 13.37 9.94
C LEU A 374 -35.53 12.83 9.71
N ASP A 375 -36.13 12.26 10.73
CA ASP A 375 -37.47 11.69 10.65
C ASP A 375 -38.57 12.72 10.79
N SER A 376 -38.31 13.78 11.58
CA SER A 376 -39.28 14.85 11.79
C SER A 376 -38.63 16.16 12.24
N ILE A 377 -39.28 17.29 11.96
CA ILE A 377 -38.91 18.61 12.50
C ILE A 377 -40.04 19.07 13.39
N ASN A 378 -39.77 19.30 14.67
CA ASN A 378 -40.77 19.72 15.67
C ASN A 378 -41.99 18.79 15.74
N GLY A 379 -41.77 17.47 15.53
CA GLY A 379 -42.84 16.47 15.56
C GLY A 379 -43.69 16.39 14.31
N ALA A 380 -43.35 17.10 13.25
CA ALA A 380 -43.90 16.93 11.90
C ALA A 380 -42.97 16.10 11.03
N PRO A 381 -43.51 15.05 10.31
CA PRO A 381 -42.71 14.20 9.43
C PRO A 381 -42.11 14.96 8.25
#